data_ce3008a1097e527a0009c1c06591bac8
#
_entry.id   ce3008a1097e527a0009c1c06591bac8
#
_cell.length_a   1.000
_cell.length_b   1.000
_cell.length_c   1.000
_cell.angle_alpha   90.00
_cell.angle_beta   90.00
_cell.angle_gamma   90.00
#
_symmetry.space_group_name_H-M   'P 1'
#
loop_
_entity.id
_entity.type
_entity.pdbx_description
1 polymer ?
#
loop_
_entity_poly.entity_id
_entity_poly.type
_entity_poly.pdbx_seq_one_letter_code
_entity_poly.pdbx_strand_id
1 'polypeptide(L)'
;NHNAWNKGEMDQWAMANTPFSLGYYRRDDIPTMYSLAGNFTVADHYYESIMSSTDPNRISLFTGTINMNGSVVGGGGLKKGGPVIDNNGDPHCLVADNKEFFSCRPLKWKTVPEYLLEKNITFQFYQDFDNFGDNTLVAFTQYREAAKNKTELAKRSMSFIGIDRFVEDARKGTLPEVSYLVAPMQLSEHPPYTPKDGEWIQAKIANAVMNGKNWNSTVLFYSYDETGGLADHVVGPLPPKDAKEEWITDPYDKKKGKVPTGPGFRVPFYAVSPWTRNGGVFTEHAAHESQIMFLEEWSKAVGKGFHTKEINPWRRAQFSNLVNMLDFSYHDARVLKLDEVPEASKDPITNQYNGADVCALKFRSDVQPTVPYNNTEAQSLRVEKGYKPVRGNLTEGHYLTFEKDGKALQHTEHKLSLAKACNDHDGKDMRFVLWWQGKEPKDNVFYISTADKHDRKYIASSLELTSK
;
A
#
# COMPACT_ATOMS: atom_id res chain seq x y z
N ASN A 1 -10.57 -10.24 -8.41
CA ASN A 1 -10.74 -9.21 -7.40
C ASN A 1 -12.22 -8.77 -7.26
N HIS A 2 -12.92 -8.32 -8.34
CA HIS A 2 -14.34 -7.92 -8.25
C HIS A 2 -15.30 -9.02 -7.75
N ASN A 3 -14.98 -10.30 -7.95
CA ASN A 3 -15.75 -11.39 -7.37
C ASN A 3 -15.59 -11.43 -5.84
N ALA A 4 -14.37 -11.30 -5.35
CA ALA A 4 -14.09 -11.26 -3.92
C ALA A 4 -14.70 -10.02 -3.24
N TRP A 5 -14.63 -8.86 -3.93
CA TRP A 5 -15.24 -7.61 -3.49
C TRP A 5 -16.77 -7.69 -3.34
N ASN A 6 -17.45 -8.41 -4.27
CA ASN A 6 -18.89 -8.67 -4.26
C ASN A 6 -19.75 -7.43 -3.93
N LYS A 7 -19.59 -6.35 -4.70
CA LYS A 7 -20.30 -5.06 -4.51
C LYS A 7 -20.10 -4.42 -3.12
N GLY A 8 -19.00 -4.71 -2.46
CA GLY A 8 -18.66 -4.19 -1.15
C GLY A 8 -18.99 -5.13 0.04
N GLU A 9 -19.61 -6.28 -0.21
CA GLU A 9 -19.88 -7.25 0.87
C GLU A 9 -18.61 -7.96 1.37
N MET A 10 -17.56 -8.04 0.54
CA MET A 10 -16.24 -8.60 0.89
C MET A 10 -16.28 -10.06 1.37
N ASP A 11 -17.28 -10.83 0.96
CA ASP A 11 -17.62 -12.14 1.51
C ASP A 11 -17.29 -13.34 0.58
N GLN A 12 -16.81 -13.08 -0.64
CA GLN A 12 -16.59 -14.13 -1.63
C GLN A 12 -15.12 -14.55 -1.81
N TRP A 13 -14.26 -14.23 -0.85
CA TRP A 13 -12.82 -14.47 -0.96
C TRP A 13 -12.46 -15.94 -1.19
N ALA A 14 -12.96 -16.84 -0.36
CA ALA A 14 -12.67 -18.26 -0.47
C ALA A 14 -13.19 -18.89 -1.77
N MET A 15 -14.30 -18.36 -2.32
CA MET A 15 -14.88 -18.83 -3.58
C MET A 15 -14.20 -18.19 -4.81
N ALA A 16 -13.83 -16.93 -4.72
CA ALA A 16 -13.24 -16.21 -5.85
C ALA A 16 -11.74 -16.52 -6.02
N ASN A 17 -11.03 -16.80 -4.95
CA ASN A 17 -9.61 -17.11 -4.98
C ASN A 17 -9.36 -18.55 -4.52
N THR A 18 -9.19 -18.85 -3.31
CA THR A 18 -9.15 -20.21 -2.72
C THR A 18 -9.37 -20.07 -1.21
N PRO A 19 -9.61 -21.15 -0.48
CA PRO A 19 -9.63 -21.09 0.99
C PRO A 19 -8.37 -20.49 1.61
N PHE A 20 -7.21 -20.58 0.97
CA PHE A 20 -5.97 -19.97 1.45
C PHE A 20 -6.04 -18.44 1.52
N SER A 21 -6.96 -17.80 0.77
CA SER A 21 -7.15 -16.35 0.83
C SER A 21 -7.53 -15.82 2.22
N LEU A 22 -8.11 -16.69 3.08
CA LEU A 22 -8.47 -16.34 4.46
C LEU A 22 -7.32 -16.56 5.45
N GLY A 23 -6.16 -17.03 4.99
CA GLY A 23 -4.97 -17.15 5.81
C GLY A 23 -4.37 -15.80 6.20
N TYR A 24 -3.62 -15.75 7.28
CA TYR A 24 -2.92 -14.56 7.74
C TYR A 24 -1.62 -14.94 8.47
N TYR A 25 -0.68 -14.02 8.49
CA TYR A 25 0.61 -14.18 9.17
C TYR A 25 0.56 -13.55 10.56
N ARG A 26 1.13 -14.25 11.54
CA ARG A 26 1.27 -13.76 12.91
C ARG A 26 2.66 -13.18 13.11
N ARG A 27 2.86 -12.53 14.24
CA ARG A 27 4.16 -11.93 14.60
C ARG A 27 5.31 -12.94 14.58
N ASP A 28 5.06 -14.18 14.98
CA ASP A 28 6.08 -15.24 15.01
C ASP A 28 6.42 -15.75 13.59
N ASP A 29 5.54 -15.52 12.62
CA ASP A 29 5.74 -15.96 11.23
C ASP A 29 6.62 -14.96 10.44
N ILE A 30 6.44 -13.65 10.69
CA ILE A 30 7.15 -12.55 10.02
C ILE A 30 7.57 -11.46 11.05
N PRO A 31 8.46 -11.80 12.00
CA PRO A 31 8.78 -10.94 13.15
C PRO A 31 9.39 -9.59 12.79
N THR A 32 10.20 -9.53 11.72
CA THR A 32 10.82 -8.27 11.29
C THR A 32 9.80 -7.28 10.72
N MET A 33 8.87 -7.76 9.90
CA MET A 33 7.81 -6.89 9.34
C MET A 33 6.96 -6.32 10.48
N TYR A 34 6.57 -7.15 11.45
CA TYR A 34 5.87 -6.70 12.65
C TYR A 34 6.71 -5.76 13.52
N SER A 35 8.02 -6.01 13.62
CA SER A 35 8.93 -5.13 14.36
C SER A 35 9.02 -3.75 13.70
N LEU A 36 9.17 -3.69 12.37
CA LEU A 36 9.18 -2.43 11.62
C LEU A 36 7.86 -1.68 11.76
N ALA A 37 6.73 -2.33 11.47
CA ALA A 37 5.41 -1.74 11.61
C ALA A 37 5.10 -1.33 13.07
N GLY A 38 5.60 -2.08 14.05
CA GLY A 38 5.44 -1.81 15.47
C GLY A 38 6.20 -0.62 15.99
N ASN A 39 7.39 -0.36 15.47
CA ASN A 39 8.29 0.70 15.92
C ASN A 39 8.26 1.97 15.07
N PHE A 40 7.67 1.89 13.87
CA PHE A 40 7.53 3.01 12.95
C PHE A 40 6.05 3.23 12.63
N THR A 41 5.72 4.14 11.73
CA THR A 41 4.33 4.41 11.37
C THR A 41 3.84 3.41 10.32
N VAL A 42 2.75 2.71 10.62
CA VAL A 42 2.02 1.82 9.70
C VAL A 42 0.75 2.50 9.22
N ALA A 43 0.39 2.33 7.96
CA ALA A 43 -0.90 2.78 7.44
C ALA A 43 -1.91 1.62 7.46
N ASP A 44 -3.09 1.87 8.00
CA ASP A 44 -4.17 0.90 8.05
C ASP A 44 -5.25 1.12 6.97
N HIS A 45 -5.19 2.25 6.27
CA HIS A 45 -6.05 2.58 5.12
C HIS A 45 -5.22 2.89 3.85
N TYR A 46 -4.18 2.10 3.61
CA TYR A 46 -3.46 2.15 2.34
C TYR A 46 -4.00 1.07 1.41
N TYR A 47 -4.45 1.48 0.23
CA TYR A 47 -5.12 0.62 -0.75
C TYR A 47 -4.25 0.41 -1.99
N GLU A 48 -4.39 -0.76 -2.63
CA GLU A 48 -3.99 -0.88 -4.02
C GLU A 48 -4.79 0.13 -4.85
N SER A 49 -4.15 0.77 -5.82
CA SER A 49 -4.82 1.82 -6.61
C SER A 49 -5.90 1.28 -7.52
N ILE A 50 -5.69 0.09 -8.03
CA ILE A 50 -6.56 -0.57 -8.99
C ILE A 50 -6.93 -1.95 -8.43
N MET A 51 -8.20 -2.28 -8.43
CA MET A 51 -8.73 -3.58 -7.98
C MET A 51 -8.36 -4.67 -8.99
N SER A 52 -7.07 -4.93 -9.13
CA SER A 52 -6.50 -5.78 -10.15
C SER A 52 -5.16 -6.40 -9.72
N SER A 53 -4.30 -6.67 -10.65
CA SER A 53 -3.00 -7.32 -10.52
C SER A 53 -1.84 -6.29 -10.56
N THR A 54 -0.61 -6.79 -10.64
CA THR A 54 0.66 -6.06 -10.54
C THR A 54 0.77 -4.87 -11.51
N ASP A 55 0.60 -5.09 -12.83
CA ASP A 55 0.89 -4.07 -13.84
C ASP A 55 0.08 -2.77 -13.66
N PRO A 56 -1.27 -2.79 -13.55
CA PRO A 56 -2.02 -1.56 -13.35
C PRO A 56 -1.66 -0.85 -12.06
N ASN A 57 -1.38 -1.58 -10.98
CA ASN A 57 -0.98 -1.00 -9.72
C ASN A 57 0.39 -0.34 -9.77
N ARG A 58 1.39 -0.98 -10.37
CA ARG A 58 2.72 -0.38 -10.56
C ARG A 58 2.73 0.75 -11.59
N ILE A 59 1.89 0.69 -12.62
CA ILE A 59 1.69 1.82 -13.54
C ILE A 59 1.06 3.00 -12.80
N SER A 60 0.08 2.78 -11.92
CA SER A 60 -0.44 3.83 -11.06
C SER A 60 0.63 4.42 -10.13
N LEU A 61 1.51 3.58 -9.55
CA LEU A 61 2.64 4.04 -8.73
C LEU A 61 3.60 4.96 -9.51
N PHE A 62 3.87 4.66 -10.77
CA PHE A 62 4.84 5.42 -11.57
C PHE A 62 4.22 6.56 -12.38
N THR A 63 2.90 6.67 -12.44
CA THR A 63 2.25 7.69 -13.29
C THR A 63 1.03 8.36 -12.68
N GLY A 64 0.33 7.72 -11.75
CA GLY A 64 -0.92 8.19 -11.16
C GLY A 64 -2.17 7.88 -11.99
N THR A 65 -2.07 7.07 -13.06
CA THR A 65 -3.21 6.69 -13.90
C THR A 65 -2.95 5.41 -14.70
N ILE A 66 -3.99 4.67 -14.98
CA ILE A 66 -3.98 3.55 -15.94
C ILE A 66 -4.62 3.90 -17.29
N ASN A 67 -4.85 5.18 -17.53
CA ASN A 67 -5.39 5.74 -18.78
C ASN A 67 -6.79 5.21 -19.16
N MET A 68 -7.68 5.10 -18.19
CA MET A 68 -9.08 4.75 -18.46
C MET A 68 -9.79 5.80 -19.33
N ASN A 69 -10.92 5.42 -19.91
CA ASN A 69 -11.74 6.32 -20.69
C ASN A 69 -12.21 7.51 -19.84
N GLY A 70 -11.97 8.73 -20.29
CA GLY A 70 -12.18 9.96 -19.53
C GLY A 70 -10.96 10.47 -18.78
N SER A 71 -9.87 9.70 -18.76
CA SER A 71 -8.59 10.11 -18.15
C SER A 71 -8.06 11.42 -18.71
N VAL A 72 -7.43 12.20 -17.84
CA VAL A 72 -6.77 13.48 -18.19
C VAL A 72 -5.66 13.33 -19.22
N VAL A 73 -5.08 12.15 -19.38
CA VAL A 73 -4.00 11.89 -20.36
C VAL A 73 -4.48 11.55 -21.77
N GLY A 74 -5.78 11.56 -21.99
CA GLY A 74 -6.36 11.40 -23.34
C GLY A 74 -7.21 10.15 -23.51
N GLY A 75 -7.65 9.57 -22.38
CA GLY A 75 -8.78 8.67 -22.25
C GLY A 75 -8.85 7.48 -23.19
N GLY A 76 -8.25 6.37 -22.81
CA GLY A 76 -8.53 5.05 -23.40
C GLY A 76 -8.23 4.86 -24.89
N GLY A 77 -7.58 5.83 -25.53
CA GLY A 77 -7.32 5.74 -26.96
C GLY A 77 -6.02 5.00 -27.28
N LEU A 78 -6.03 4.20 -28.34
CA LEU A 78 -4.86 3.46 -28.86
C LEU A 78 -3.63 4.34 -29.14
N LYS A 79 -3.82 5.64 -29.41
CA LYS A 79 -2.72 6.57 -29.69
C LYS A 79 -1.73 6.70 -28.52
N LYS A 80 -2.17 6.45 -27.29
CA LYS A 80 -1.30 6.50 -26.10
C LYS A 80 -1.13 5.12 -25.43
N GLY A 81 -1.70 4.07 -25.99
CA GLY A 81 -1.77 2.75 -25.35
C GLY A 81 -2.71 2.74 -24.15
N GLY A 82 -2.99 1.57 -23.62
CA GLY A 82 -3.93 1.44 -22.51
C GLY A 82 -5.40 1.67 -22.89
N PRO A 83 -6.35 1.57 -21.97
CA PRO A 83 -6.15 1.43 -20.52
C PRO A 83 -5.48 0.13 -20.11
N VAL A 84 -4.75 0.14 -19.01
CA VAL A 84 -4.12 -1.05 -18.45
C VAL A 84 -4.93 -1.52 -17.25
N ILE A 85 -5.62 -2.64 -17.40
CA ILE A 85 -6.56 -3.15 -16.38
C ILE A 85 -6.08 -4.43 -15.69
N ASP A 86 -5.06 -5.08 -16.24
CA ASP A 86 -4.46 -6.31 -15.72
C ASP A 86 -3.05 -6.53 -16.30
N ASN A 87 -2.44 -7.68 -15.98
CA ASN A 87 -1.13 -8.09 -16.49
C ASN A 87 -1.17 -8.62 -17.92
N ASN A 88 -2.36 -8.91 -18.47
CA ASN A 88 -2.47 -9.47 -19.78
C ASN A 88 -2.34 -8.38 -20.85
N GLY A 89 -1.36 -8.53 -21.73
CA GLY A 89 -1.30 -7.73 -22.95
C GLY A 89 -2.34 -8.27 -23.95
N ASP A 90 -3.20 -7.40 -24.48
CA ASP A 90 -4.11 -7.84 -25.54
C ASP A 90 -3.35 -7.91 -26.88
N PRO A 91 -3.17 -9.11 -27.45
CA PRO A 91 -2.50 -9.28 -28.73
C PRO A 91 -3.27 -8.64 -29.91
N HIS A 92 -4.56 -8.34 -29.71
CA HIS A 92 -5.43 -7.75 -30.74
C HIS A 92 -5.45 -6.22 -30.73
N CYS A 93 -4.68 -5.58 -29.87
CA CYS A 93 -4.56 -4.12 -29.77
C CYS A 93 -4.18 -3.41 -31.06
N LEU A 94 -3.67 -4.13 -32.03
CA LEU A 94 -3.26 -3.60 -33.34
C LEU A 94 -4.35 -3.74 -34.42
N VAL A 95 -5.49 -4.36 -34.11
CA VAL A 95 -6.58 -4.60 -35.08
C VAL A 95 -7.65 -3.52 -34.91
N ALA A 96 -7.81 -2.70 -35.95
CA ALA A 96 -8.51 -1.41 -35.95
C ALA A 96 -10.02 -1.43 -35.61
N ASP A 97 -10.67 -2.57 -35.55
CA ASP A 97 -12.14 -2.70 -35.48
C ASP A 97 -12.69 -3.04 -34.09
N ASN A 98 -11.86 -3.29 -33.11
CA ASN A 98 -12.33 -3.64 -31.78
C ASN A 98 -12.36 -2.41 -30.86
N LYS A 99 -13.52 -2.00 -30.40
CA LYS A 99 -13.73 -0.77 -29.59
C LYS A 99 -13.46 -0.94 -28.10
N GLU A 100 -13.10 -2.13 -27.64
CA GLU A 100 -12.85 -2.45 -26.24
C GLU A 100 -11.45 -3.06 -26.05
N PHE A 101 -10.42 -2.22 -26.18
CA PHE A 101 -9.04 -2.66 -26.00
C PHE A 101 -8.55 -2.36 -24.59
N PHE A 102 -7.96 -3.37 -23.93
CA PHE A 102 -7.32 -3.24 -22.65
C PHE A 102 -5.84 -3.63 -22.73
N SER A 103 -5.02 -3.00 -21.87
CA SER A 103 -3.60 -3.31 -21.75
C SER A 103 -2.80 -3.23 -23.05
N CYS A 104 -3.16 -2.29 -23.91
CA CYS A 104 -2.50 -2.06 -25.20
C CYS A 104 -1.14 -1.37 -24.99
N ARG A 105 -0.09 -2.06 -25.35
CA ARG A 105 1.29 -1.54 -25.28
C ARG A 105 1.82 -1.24 -26.69
N PRO A 106 2.73 -0.27 -26.87
CA PRO A 106 3.39 0.53 -25.84
C PRO A 106 2.58 1.72 -25.33
N LEU A 107 2.83 2.08 -24.06
CA LEU A 107 2.24 3.22 -23.38
C LEU A 107 2.99 4.52 -23.74
N LYS A 108 2.32 5.69 -23.65
CA LYS A 108 2.89 6.95 -24.12
C LYS A 108 2.56 8.20 -23.27
N TRP A 109 2.08 8.05 -22.06
CA TRP A 109 1.89 9.21 -21.17
C TRP A 109 3.09 9.39 -20.26
N LYS A 110 3.16 10.56 -19.60
CA LYS A 110 4.31 10.95 -18.79
C LYS A 110 4.36 10.18 -17.47
N THR A 111 5.57 9.93 -17.01
CA THR A 111 5.84 9.16 -15.80
C THR A 111 6.58 9.99 -14.76
N VAL A 112 6.54 9.58 -13.50
CA VAL A 112 7.23 10.25 -12.39
C VAL A 112 8.74 10.40 -12.62
N PRO A 113 9.50 9.38 -13.09
CA PRO A 113 10.93 9.56 -13.37
C PRO A 113 11.24 10.65 -14.41
N GLU A 114 10.35 10.89 -15.38
CA GLU A 114 10.52 12.01 -16.33
C GLU A 114 10.36 13.36 -15.63
N TYR A 115 9.40 13.49 -14.69
CA TYR A 115 9.26 14.70 -13.88
C TYR A 115 10.49 14.93 -12.98
N LEU A 116 11.02 13.88 -12.37
CA LEU A 116 12.24 13.96 -11.56
C LEU A 116 13.43 14.44 -12.39
N LEU A 117 13.61 13.87 -13.59
CA LEU A 117 14.69 14.24 -14.49
C LEU A 117 14.60 15.71 -14.93
N GLU A 118 13.40 16.18 -15.33
CA GLU A 118 13.15 17.56 -15.73
C GLU A 118 13.45 18.58 -14.62
N LYS A 119 13.29 18.18 -13.36
CA LYS A 119 13.53 19.03 -12.19
C LYS A 119 14.94 18.88 -11.60
N ASN A 120 15.82 18.16 -12.29
CA ASN A 120 17.17 17.85 -11.80
C ASN A 120 17.14 17.20 -10.40
N ILE A 121 16.15 16.37 -10.13
CA ILE A 121 16.08 15.49 -8.97
C ILE A 121 16.82 14.22 -9.33
N THR A 122 17.82 13.86 -8.52
CA THR A 122 18.57 12.63 -8.76
C THR A 122 17.73 11.43 -8.33
N PHE A 123 17.67 10.40 -9.15
CA PHE A 123 16.97 9.18 -8.84
C PHE A 123 17.66 7.96 -9.42
N GLN A 124 17.35 6.78 -8.91
CA GLN A 124 17.86 5.50 -9.40
C GLN A 124 16.88 4.38 -9.10
N PHE A 125 16.69 3.48 -10.05
CA PHE A 125 16.06 2.19 -9.85
C PHE A 125 17.15 1.16 -9.52
N TYR A 126 17.03 0.55 -8.36
CA TYR A 126 17.87 -0.56 -7.91
C TYR A 126 17.08 -1.84 -8.11
N GLN A 127 17.48 -2.61 -9.11
CA GLN A 127 16.79 -3.82 -9.53
C GLN A 127 17.77 -4.85 -10.03
N ASP A 128 17.44 -6.12 -9.83
CA ASP A 128 18.16 -7.25 -10.41
C ASP A 128 17.56 -7.62 -11.77
N PHE A 129 18.29 -8.41 -12.56
CA PHE A 129 17.84 -8.79 -13.90
C PHE A 129 16.52 -9.60 -13.86
N ASP A 130 16.41 -10.48 -12.90
CA ASP A 130 15.23 -11.32 -12.68
C ASP A 130 14.27 -10.63 -11.69
N ASN A 131 13.60 -9.60 -12.14
CA ASN A 131 12.70 -8.77 -11.34
C ASN A 131 11.21 -9.00 -11.67
N PHE A 132 10.86 -10.12 -12.25
CA PHE A 132 9.49 -10.51 -12.60
C PHE A 132 8.76 -9.57 -13.60
N GLY A 133 9.50 -8.69 -14.26
CA GLY A 133 8.90 -7.65 -15.10
C GLY A 133 8.28 -6.49 -14.31
N ASP A 134 8.53 -6.43 -13.01
CA ASP A 134 7.93 -5.49 -12.07
C ASP A 134 8.34 -4.03 -12.28
N ASN A 135 9.35 -3.77 -13.10
CA ASN A 135 9.61 -2.42 -13.61
C ASN A 135 8.74 -2.15 -14.84
N THR A 136 7.49 -1.79 -14.61
CA THR A 136 6.50 -1.54 -15.67
C THR A 136 6.82 -0.36 -16.59
N LEU A 137 7.85 0.45 -16.29
CA LEU A 137 8.35 1.50 -17.19
C LEU A 137 8.80 0.96 -18.55
N VAL A 138 9.19 -0.32 -18.63
CA VAL A 138 9.49 -1.01 -19.89
C VAL A 138 8.34 -1.01 -20.88
N ALA A 139 7.10 -0.86 -20.41
CA ALA A 139 5.91 -0.79 -21.24
C ALA A 139 5.78 0.55 -21.99
N PHE A 140 6.52 1.58 -21.60
CA PHE A 140 6.42 2.92 -22.17
C PHE A 140 7.41 3.15 -23.33
N THR A 141 6.93 3.77 -24.41
CA THR A 141 7.72 4.06 -25.61
C THR A 141 8.99 4.86 -25.28
N GLN A 142 8.86 5.91 -24.44
CA GLN A 142 9.98 6.79 -24.10
C GLN A 142 11.12 6.06 -23.39
N TYR A 143 10.85 5.00 -22.63
CA TYR A 143 11.90 4.19 -21.99
C TYR A 143 12.59 3.25 -22.97
N ARG A 144 11.85 2.71 -23.93
CA ARG A 144 12.43 1.88 -25.02
C ARG A 144 13.35 2.71 -25.91
N GLU A 145 12.92 3.92 -26.23
CA GLU A 145 13.75 4.88 -27.00
C GLU A 145 14.96 5.36 -26.19
N ALA A 146 14.75 5.66 -24.91
CA ALA A 146 15.82 6.03 -23.98
C ALA A 146 16.88 4.95 -23.85
N ALA A 147 16.47 3.69 -23.76
CA ALA A 147 17.38 2.54 -23.69
C ALA A 147 18.17 2.37 -24.98
N LYS A 148 17.52 2.49 -26.17
CA LYS A 148 18.18 2.46 -27.47
C LYS A 148 19.24 3.57 -27.61
N ASN A 149 18.92 4.77 -27.13
CA ASN A 149 19.77 5.94 -27.22
C ASN A 149 20.70 6.12 -25.99
N LYS A 150 20.69 5.20 -25.03
CA LYS A 150 21.52 5.19 -23.82
C LYS A 150 21.47 6.52 -23.04
N THR A 151 20.28 7.10 -22.92
CA THR A 151 20.07 8.38 -22.23
C THR A 151 20.13 8.25 -20.72
N GLU A 152 20.22 9.38 -19.99
CA GLU A 152 20.17 9.40 -18.52
C GLU A 152 18.87 8.78 -17.96
N LEU A 153 17.74 8.99 -18.63
CA LEU A 153 16.48 8.35 -18.25
C LEU A 153 16.62 6.83 -18.21
N ALA A 154 17.20 6.22 -19.25
CA ALA A 154 17.39 4.78 -19.28
C ALA A 154 18.43 4.30 -18.27
N LYS A 155 19.54 5.01 -18.11
CA LYS A 155 20.60 4.65 -17.16
C LYS A 155 20.05 4.59 -15.74
N ARG A 156 19.18 5.55 -15.37
CA ARG A 156 18.61 5.62 -14.02
C ARG A 156 17.41 4.71 -13.80
N SER A 157 16.63 4.43 -14.85
CA SER A 157 15.37 3.71 -14.71
C SER A 157 15.43 2.25 -15.15
N MET A 158 16.33 1.89 -16.08
CA MET A 158 16.31 0.59 -16.78
C MET A 158 17.55 -0.26 -16.53
N SER A 159 18.54 0.25 -15.78
CA SER A 159 19.76 -0.49 -15.49
C SER A 159 19.56 -1.52 -14.40
N PHE A 160 20.14 -2.71 -14.58
CA PHE A 160 20.13 -3.79 -13.59
C PHE A 160 21.38 -3.67 -12.71
N ILE A 161 21.35 -2.74 -11.76
CA ILE A 161 22.50 -2.49 -10.86
C ILE A 161 22.42 -3.25 -9.54
N GLY A 162 21.31 -3.92 -9.29
CA GLY A 162 21.09 -4.82 -8.14
C GLY A 162 20.77 -4.13 -6.82
N ILE A 163 20.11 -4.88 -5.95
CA ILE A 163 19.81 -4.45 -4.57
C ILE A 163 21.08 -4.33 -3.72
N ASP A 164 22.11 -5.14 -3.97
CA ASP A 164 23.38 -5.05 -3.25
C ASP A 164 24.06 -3.69 -3.45
N ARG A 165 23.91 -3.09 -4.64
CA ARG A 165 24.40 -1.75 -4.91
C ARG A 165 23.65 -0.71 -4.08
N PHE A 166 22.33 -0.85 -3.89
CA PHE A 166 21.57 0.00 -2.98
C PHE A 166 22.11 -0.08 -1.56
N VAL A 167 22.35 -1.28 -1.06
CA VAL A 167 22.92 -1.51 0.29
C VAL A 167 24.25 -0.81 0.46
N GLU A 168 25.12 -0.89 -0.56
CA GLU A 168 26.41 -0.20 -0.57
C GLU A 168 26.26 1.32 -0.56
N ASP A 169 25.42 1.85 -1.45
CA ASP A 169 25.18 3.30 -1.57
C ASP A 169 24.53 3.88 -0.31
N ALA A 170 23.59 3.16 0.32
CA ALA A 170 22.99 3.53 1.59
C ALA A 170 24.04 3.66 2.70
N ARG A 171 24.90 2.65 2.85
CA ARG A 171 25.99 2.66 3.86
C ARG A 171 26.98 3.78 3.63
N LYS A 172 27.34 4.06 2.38
CA LYS A 172 28.27 5.13 2.00
C LYS A 172 27.66 6.53 2.09
N GLY A 173 26.33 6.66 2.10
CA GLY A 173 25.61 7.93 2.01
C GLY A 173 25.64 8.53 0.61
N THR A 174 25.67 7.68 -0.41
CA THR A 174 25.71 8.05 -1.84
C THR A 174 24.41 7.74 -2.59
N LEU A 175 23.34 7.42 -1.86
CA LEU A 175 22.02 7.29 -2.47
C LEU A 175 21.61 8.59 -3.17
N PRO A 176 20.92 8.49 -4.32
CA PRO A 176 20.29 9.67 -4.93
C PRO A 176 19.14 10.18 -4.06
N GLU A 177 18.59 11.33 -4.42
CA GLU A 177 17.47 11.95 -3.72
C GLU A 177 16.23 11.03 -3.68
N VAL A 178 15.99 10.25 -4.74
CA VAL A 178 14.89 9.27 -4.83
C VAL A 178 15.42 7.92 -5.29
N SER A 179 15.13 6.88 -4.54
CA SER A 179 15.52 5.50 -4.85
C SER A 179 14.28 4.60 -4.97
N TYR A 180 14.17 3.89 -6.07
CA TYR A 180 13.18 2.84 -6.25
C TYR A 180 13.86 1.48 -6.18
N LEU A 181 13.32 0.58 -5.38
CA LEU A 181 13.84 -0.78 -5.23
C LEU A 181 12.82 -1.76 -5.80
N VAL A 182 13.28 -2.62 -6.68
CA VAL A 182 12.48 -3.71 -7.26
C VAL A 182 13.19 -5.03 -6.95
N ALA A 183 12.60 -5.80 -6.06
CA ALA A 183 13.18 -7.06 -5.60
C ALA A 183 13.31 -8.07 -6.75
N PRO A 184 14.26 -9.02 -6.65
CA PRO A 184 14.25 -10.19 -7.52
C PRO A 184 12.94 -10.98 -7.35
N MET A 185 12.49 -11.64 -8.39
CA MET A 185 11.26 -12.42 -8.42
C MET A 185 11.13 -13.36 -7.21
N GLN A 186 12.21 -14.08 -6.88
CA GLN A 186 12.23 -15.06 -5.81
C GLN A 186 12.09 -14.45 -4.40
N LEU A 187 12.23 -13.13 -4.26
CA LEU A 187 12.11 -12.40 -3.00
C LEU A 187 10.91 -11.44 -2.99
N SER A 188 10.03 -11.52 -4.00
CA SER A 188 8.92 -10.59 -4.21
C SER A 188 7.70 -10.87 -3.33
N GLU A 189 7.63 -12.02 -2.68
CA GLU A 189 6.46 -12.53 -1.93
C GLU A 189 5.25 -12.86 -2.81
N HIS A 190 5.32 -12.67 -4.12
CA HIS A 190 4.30 -13.18 -5.03
C HIS A 190 4.28 -14.72 -4.98
N PRO A 191 3.15 -15.38 -4.81
CA PRO A 191 3.09 -16.84 -4.83
C PRO A 191 3.72 -17.43 -6.11
N PRO A 192 4.57 -18.44 -6.02
CA PRO A 192 4.86 -19.33 -4.87
C PRO A 192 6.01 -18.86 -3.96
N TYR A 193 6.55 -17.67 -4.13
CA TYR A 193 7.66 -17.15 -3.33
C TYR A 193 7.19 -16.81 -1.92
N THR A 194 8.07 -17.03 -0.94
CA THR A 194 7.65 -17.03 0.45
C THR A 194 7.78 -15.65 1.10
N PRO A 195 6.84 -15.23 1.96
CA PRO A 195 6.97 -14.01 2.76
C PRO A 195 8.21 -14.00 3.66
N LYS A 196 8.73 -15.18 4.01
CA LYS A 196 9.96 -15.31 4.78
C LYS A 196 11.19 -14.80 3.99
N ASP A 197 11.25 -15.10 2.69
CA ASP A 197 12.32 -14.61 1.83
C ASP A 197 12.18 -13.10 1.58
N GLY A 198 10.94 -12.61 1.44
CA GLY A 198 10.65 -11.18 1.39
C GLY A 198 10.98 -10.46 2.69
N GLU A 199 10.73 -11.07 3.85
CA GLU A 199 11.14 -10.53 5.14
C GLU A 199 12.66 -10.34 5.24
N TRP A 200 13.43 -11.30 4.74
CA TRP A 200 14.88 -11.19 4.73
C TRP A 200 15.38 -10.00 3.90
N ILE A 201 14.84 -9.80 2.68
CA ILE A 201 15.26 -8.65 1.85
C ILE A 201 14.81 -7.34 2.46
N GLN A 202 13.62 -7.26 3.09
CA GLN A 202 13.15 -6.09 3.81
C GLN A 202 14.06 -5.76 4.99
N ALA A 203 14.47 -6.77 5.79
CA ALA A 203 15.42 -6.60 6.89
C ALA A 203 16.78 -6.07 6.40
N LYS A 204 17.29 -6.62 5.29
CA LYS A 204 18.55 -6.21 4.66
C LYS A 204 18.52 -4.74 4.25
N ILE A 205 17.43 -4.31 3.60
CA ILE A 205 17.22 -2.92 3.15
C ILE A 205 17.08 -1.99 4.36
N ALA A 206 16.21 -2.32 5.33
CA ALA A 206 16.01 -1.51 6.53
C ALA A 206 17.31 -1.31 7.32
N ASN A 207 18.08 -2.39 7.53
CA ASN A 207 19.38 -2.33 8.20
C ASN A 207 20.38 -1.45 7.44
N ALA A 208 20.42 -1.54 6.10
CA ALA A 208 21.32 -0.71 5.30
C ALA A 208 20.99 0.79 5.42
N VAL A 209 19.70 1.15 5.42
CA VAL A 209 19.22 2.52 5.54
C VAL A 209 19.44 3.05 6.95
N MET A 210 19.01 2.33 8.00
CA MET A 210 19.12 2.77 9.39
C MET A 210 20.58 2.91 9.87
N ASN A 211 21.49 2.09 9.33
CA ASN A 211 22.93 2.20 9.62
C ASN A 211 23.68 3.06 8.58
N GLY A 212 22.99 3.61 7.60
CA GLY A 212 23.56 4.44 6.56
C GLY A 212 23.86 5.86 7.02
N LYS A 213 24.82 6.53 6.36
CA LYS A 213 25.25 7.89 6.73
C LYS A 213 24.15 8.94 6.65
N ASN A 214 23.13 8.72 5.82
CA ASN A 214 22.03 9.67 5.58
C ASN A 214 20.75 9.29 6.34
N TRP A 215 20.81 8.36 7.30
CA TRP A 215 19.65 7.93 8.07
C TRP A 215 18.84 9.09 8.65
N ASN A 216 19.52 10.10 9.21
CA ASN A 216 18.87 11.27 9.79
C ASN A 216 17.97 12.07 8.84
N SER A 217 18.08 11.85 7.53
CA SER A 217 17.33 12.58 6.49
C SER A 217 16.66 11.64 5.49
N THR A 218 16.43 10.39 5.89
CA THR A 218 15.85 9.36 5.00
C THR A 218 14.45 8.97 5.46
N VAL A 219 13.56 8.80 4.49
CA VAL A 219 12.27 8.11 4.64
C VAL A 219 12.29 6.91 3.71
N LEU A 220 12.06 5.72 4.25
CA LEU A 220 11.93 4.47 3.50
C LEU A 220 10.48 4.01 3.59
N PHE A 221 9.80 3.88 2.45
CA PHE A 221 8.49 3.28 2.34
C PHE A 221 8.61 1.81 1.94
N TYR A 222 7.91 0.94 2.66
CA TYR A 222 7.60 -0.40 2.22
C TYR A 222 6.18 -0.42 1.68
N SER A 223 6.02 -0.81 0.43
CA SER A 223 4.77 -0.76 -0.32
C SER A 223 4.57 -2.03 -1.11
N TYR A 224 3.45 -2.69 -0.88
CA TYR A 224 3.00 -3.80 -1.71
C TYR A 224 2.14 -3.24 -2.84
N ASP A 225 2.21 -3.85 -4.01
CA ASP A 225 1.50 -3.40 -5.20
C ASP A 225 0.03 -3.85 -5.19
N GLU A 226 -0.23 -5.10 -4.75
CA GLU A 226 -1.57 -5.67 -4.69
C GLU A 226 -1.64 -6.74 -3.57
N THR A 227 -2.80 -7.39 -3.39
CA THR A 227 -3.08 -8.23 -2.22
C THR A 227 -2.45 -9.63 -2.26
N GLY A 228 -1.92 -10.08 -3.40
CA GLY A 228 -1.53 -11.48 -3.58
C GLY A 228 -2.69 -12.49 -3.47
N GLY A 229 -3.94 -12.01 -3.49
CA GLY A 229 -5.14 -12.83 -3.30
C GLY A 229 -5.52 -13.07 -1.83
N LEU A 230 -4.83 -12.43 -0.87
CA LEU A 230 -5.18 -12.49 0.56
C LEU A 230 -6.38 -11.60 0.85
N ALA A 231 -7.26 -12.06 1.74
CA ALA A 231 -8.52 -11.41 2.04
C ALA A 231 -8.38 -10.12 2.84
N ASP A 232 -9.25 -9.17 2.54
CA ASP A 232 -9.52 -8.02 3.37
C ASP A 232 -11.02 -7.92 3.67
N HIS A 233 -11.39 -7.12 4.65
CA HIS A 233 -12.78 -6.91 5.10
C HIS A 233 -13.17 -5.43 5.15
N VAL A 234 -12.28 -4.53 4.74
CA VAL A 234 -12.52 -3.09 4.70
C VAL A 234 -12.74 -2.65 3.26
N VAL A 235 -13.88 -2.04 3.01
CA VAL A 235 -14.22 -1.46 1.71
C VAL A 235 -13.51 -0.13 1.57
N GLY A 236 -12.77 0.05 0.48
CA GLY A 236 -12.15 1.33 0.14
C GLY A 236 -13.17 2.40 -0.25
N PRO A 237 -12.76 3.67 -0.32
CA PRO A 237 -13.63 4.75 -0.76
C PRO A 237 -14.10 4.52 -2.20
N LEU A 238 -15.41 4.55 -2.42
CA LEU A 238 -15.97 4.35 -3.75
C LEU A 238 -15.97 5.67 -4.55
N PRO A 239 -15.58 5.63 -5.83
CA PRO A 239 -15.62 6.80 -6.69
C PRO A 239 -17.07 7.25 -6.97
N PRO A 240 -17.28 8.55 -7.18
CA PRO A 240 -18.56 9.07 -7.64
C PRO A 240 -18.96 8.46 -9.00
N LYS A 241 -20.25 8.24 -9.21
CA LYS A 241 -20.74 7.59 -10.44
C LYS A 241 -20.46 8.39 -11.72
N ASP A 242 -20.24 9.68 -11.61
CA ASP A 242 -19.89 10.59 -12.70
C ASP A 242 -18.38 10.67 -12.98
N ALA A 243 -17.53 10.14 -12.10
CA ALA A 243 -16.10 9.99 -12.35
C ALA A 243 -15.84 8.88 -13.37
N LYS A 244 -15.97 9.19 -14.65
CA LYS A 244 -15.99 8.20 -15.75
C LYS A 244 -14.75 7.33 -15.83
N GLU A 245 -13.59 7.86 -15.46
CA GLU A 245 -12.32 7.15 -15.47
C GLU A 245 -12.14 6.16 -14.31
N GLU A 246 -13.05 6.21 -13.33
CA GLU A 246 -13.05 5.31 -12.18
C GLU A 246 -14.02 4.14 -12.34
N TRP A 247 -14.67 4.01 -13.49
CA TRP A 247 -15.65 2.96 -13.75
C TRP A 247 -15.40 2.26 -15.07
N ILE A 248 -15.50 0.94 -15.04
CA ILE A 248 -15.39 0.08 -16.23
C ILE A 248 -16.60 -0.87 -16.29
N THR A 249 -17.05 -1.23 -17.50
CA THR A 249 -17.88 -2.42 -17.66
C THR A 249 -16.95 -3.63 -17.49
N ASP A 250 -17.29 -4.55 -16.58
CA ASP A 250 -16.43 -5.71 -16.32
C ASP A 250 -16.14 -6.45 -17.64
N PRO A 251 -14.87 -6.51 -18.09
CA PRO A 251 -14.54 -7.07 -19.39
C PRO A 251 -14.61 -8.60 -19.41
N TYR A 252 -14.53 -9.24 -18.24
CA TYR A 252 -14.56 -10.69 -18.09
C TYR A 252 -15.95 -11.23 -17.78
N ASP A 253 -16.81 -10.39 -17.17
CA ASP A 253 -18.20 -10.73 -16.90
C ASP A 253 -19.13 -9.52 -17.11
N LYS A 254 -19.56 -9.30 -18.34
CA LYS A 254 -20.43 -8.18 -18.73
C LYS A 254 -21.76 -8.13 -17.95
N LYS A 255 -22.20 -9.26 -17.34
CA LYS A 255 -23.42 -9.31 -16.51
C LYS A 255 -23.31 -8.51 -15.22
N LYS A 256 -22.09 -8.27 -14.72
CA LYS A 256 -21.85 -7.41 -13.56
C LYS A 256 -22.11 -5.93 -13.84
N GLY A 257 -22.13 -5.54 -15.13
CA GLY A 257 -22.27 -4.15 -15.53
C GLY A 257 -21.04 -3.32 -15.16
N LYS A 258 -21.27 -2.06 -14.76
CA LYS A 258 -20.21 -1.15 -14.33
C LYS A 258 -19.72 -1.49 -12.93
N VAL A 259 -18.41 -1.65 -12.82
CA VAL A 259 -17.68 -1.87 -11.57
C VAL A 259 -16.62 -0.77 -11.40
N PRO A 260 -16.21 -0.43 -10.16
CA PRO A 260 -15.13 0.52 -9.95
C PRO A 260 -13.79 -0.06 -10.44
N THR A 261 -12.92 0.77 -10.98
CA THR A 261 -11.54 0.36 -11.31
C THR A 261 -10.68 0.23 -10.07
N GLY A 262 -10.97 1.03 -9.05
CA GLY A 262 -10.31 1.10 -7.76
C GLY A 262 -10.90 2.22 -6.90
N PRO A 263 -10.27 2.47 -5.71
CA PRO A 263 -9.21 1.65 -5.15
C PRO A 263 -9.67 0.23 -4.89
N GLY A 264 -8.70 -0.68 -4.86
CA GLY A 264 -8.98 -2.07 -4.50
C GLY A 264 -8.93 -2.30 -2.99
N PHE A 265 -8.26 -3.36 -2.59
CA PHE A 265 -8.17 -3.77 -1.19
C PHE A 265 -6.99 -3.11 -0.49
N ARG A 266 -6.99 -3.15 0.85
CA ARG A 266 -5.85 -2.66 1.60
C ARG A 266 -4.65 -3.58 1.38
N VAL A 267 -3.49 -2.94 1.26
CA VAL A 267 -2.20 -3.62 1.19
C VAL A 267 -1.27 -3.09 2.28
N PRO A 268 -0.32 -3.89 2.79
CA PRO A 268 0.61 -3.43 3.81
C PRO A 268 1.43 -2.22 3.32
N PHE A 269 1.49 -1.19 4.17
CA PHE A 269 2.30 -0.01 3.91
C PHE A 269 2.83 0.56 5.22
N TYR A 270 4.13 0.82 5.29
CA TYR A 270 4.73 1.46 6.47
C TYR A 270 5.93 2.31 6.08
N ALA A 271 6.16 3.35 6.89
CA ALA A 271 7.21 4.34 6.71
C ALA A 271 8.27 4.21 7.80
N VAL A 272 9.50 3.93 7.40
CA VAL A 272 10.67 3.77 8.28
C VAL A 272 11.52 5.03 8.18
N SER A 273 11.55 5.82 9.25
CA SER A 273 12.23 7.10 9.29
C SER A 273 12.46 7.54 10.75
N PRO A 274 13.44 8.39 11.05
CA PRO A 274 13.53 9.02 12.37
C PRO A 274 12.28 9.79 12.82
N TRP A 275 11.49 10.31 11.87
CA TRP A 275 10.23 11.03 12.15
C TRP A 275 8.99 10.12 12.27
N THR A 276 9.16 8.81 12.13
CA THR A 276 8.08 7.81 12.33
C THR A 276 8.39 6.86 13.48
N ARG A 277 9.48 7.10 14.22
CA ARG A 277 10.09 6.17 15.18
C ARG A 277 9.29 5.93 16.45
N ASN A 278 8.34 6.77 16.79
CA ASN A 278 7.48 6.60 17.97
C ASN A 278 6.32 5.63 17.77
N GLY A 279 6.24 4.99 16.62
CA GLY A 279 5.21 4.02 16.24
C GLY A 279 3.80 4.62 16.23
N GLY A 280 3.15 4.62 15.11
CA GLY A 280 1.80 5.15 15.00
C GLY A 280 1.00 4.41 13.94
N VAL A 281 -0.32 4.65 13.94
CA VAL A 281 -1.23 4.20 12.87
C VAL A 281 -1.67 5.41 12.08
N PHE A 282 -1.31 5.44 10.81
CA PHE A 282 -1.78 6.44 9.87
C PHE A 282 -3.12 6.01 9.30
N THR A 283 -4.16 6.78 9.59
CA THR A 283 -5.55 6.43 9.31
C THR A 283 -6.15 7.12 8.09
N GLU A 284 -5.46 8.10 7.49
CA GLU A 284 -5.95 8.73 6.27
C GLU A 284 -5.97 7.73 5.10
N HIS A 285 -6.95 7.86 4.21
CA HIS A 285 -6.99 7.05 3.00
C HIS A 285 -5.78 7.38 2.12
N ALA A 286 -5.08 6.37 1.68
CA ALA A 286 -3.93 6.46 0.80
C ALA A 286 -3.93 5.34 -0.24
N ALA A 287 -3.27 5.55 -1.35
CA ALA A 287 -3.06 4.57 -2.40
C ALA A 287 -1.71 4.83 -3.09
N HIS A 288 -1.40 4.14 -4.17
CA HIS A 288 -0.08 4.31 -4.81
C HIS A 288 0.18 5.74 -5.29
N GLU A 289 -0.85 6.46 -5.73
CA GLU A 289 -0.76 7.88 -6.09
C GLU A 289 -0.32 8.75 -4.91
N SER A 290 -0.57 8.33 -3.68
CA SER A 290 -0.13 9.04 -2.48
C SER A 290 1.38 9.16 -2.38
N GLN A 291 2.12 8.17 -2.88
CA GLN A 291 3.59 8.25 -2.94
C GLN A 291 4.05 9.29 -3.96
N ILE A 292 3.33 9.46 -5.07
CA ILE A 292 3.60 10.55 -6.04
C ILE A 292 3.34 11.91 -5.39
N MET A 293 2.20 12.06 -4.72
CA MET A 293 1.84 13.31 -4.03
C MET A 293 2.82 13.63 -2.90
N PHE A 294 3.39 12.62 -2.23
CA PHE A 294 4.47 12.82 -1.27
C PHE A 294 5.73 13.41 -1.95
N LEU A 295 6.14 12.86 -3.07
CA LEU A 295 7.27 13.38 -3.84
C LEU A 295 7.02 14.81 -4.35
N GLU A 296 5.79 15.14 -4.73
CA GLU A 296 5.41 16.51 -5.11
C GLU A 296 5.66 17.50 -3.94
N GLU A 297 5.15 17.19 -2.74
CA GLU A 297 5.32 18.03 -1.56
C GLU A 297 6.79 18.12 -1.12
N TRP A 298 7.49 16.98 -1.09
CA TRP A 298 8.91 16.97 -0.79
C TRP A 298 9.73 17.78 -1.81
N SER A 299 9.50 17.61 -3.09
CA SER A 299 10.22 18.33 -4.14
C SER A 299 9.99 19.84 -4.07
N LYS A 300 8.79 20.27 -3.72
CA LYS A 300 8.45 21.67 -3.46
C LYS A 300 9.23 22.21 -2.26
N ALA A 301 9.32 21.44 -1.17
CA ALA A 301 10.06 21.83 0.03
C ALA A 301 11.56 22.02 -0.24
N VAL A 302 12.16 21.25 -1.14
CA VAL A 302 13.58 21.38 -1.53
C VAL A 302 13.80 22.32 -2.74
N GLY A 303 12.79 23.08 -3.16
CA GLY A 303 12.92 24.08 -4.24
C GLY A 303 12.96 23.51 -5.66
N LYS A 304 12.63 22.22 -5.85
CA LYS A 304 12.61 21.52 -7.14
C LYS A 304 11.21 21.10 -7.56
N GLY A 305 10.17 21.77 -7.07
CA GLY A 305 8.78 21.37 -7.18
C GLY A 305 8.33 20.91 -8.57
N PHE A 306 7.68 19.76 -8.62
CA PHE A 306 6.92 19.28 -9.76
C PHE A 306 5.48 18.98 -9.35
N HIS A 307 4.63 18.83 -10.33
CA HIS A 307 3.23 18.44 -10.12
C HIS A 307 2.81 17.56 -11.29
N THR A 308 2.34 16.36 -10.99
CA THR A 308 1.84 15.42 -12.01
C THR A 308 0.43 15.83 -12.45
N LYS A 309 0.18 15.74 -13.73
CA LYS A 309 -1.13 16.04 -14.32
C LYS A 309 -1.99 14.78 -14.51
N GLU A 310 -1.38 13.63 -14.28
CA GLU A 310 -1.93 12.31 -14.57
C GLU A 310 -2.89 11.83 -13.47
N ILE A 311 -2.70 12.26 -12.22
CA ILE A 311 -3.61 11.94 -11.12
C ILE A 311 -4.89 12.75 -11.27
N ASN A 312 -6.02 12.08 -11.36
CA ASN A 312 -7.31 12.74 -11.52
C ASN A 312 -7.77 13.51 -10.27
N PRO A 313 -8.70 14.47 -10.41
CA PRO A 313 -9.14 15.32 -9.30
C PRO A 313 -9.76 14.55 -8.14
N TRP A 314 -10.53 13.49 -8.40
CA TRP A 314 -11.13 12.69 -7.34
C TRP A 314 -10.06 11.99 -6.50
N ARG A 315 -9.08 11.32 -7.13
CA ARG A 315 -7.99 10.66 -6.40
C ARG A 315 -7.15 11.64 -5.59
N ARG A 316 -6.87 12.81 -6.14
CA ARG A 316 -6.17 13.88 -5.39
C ARG A 316 -6.95 14.39 -4.18
N ALA A 317 -8.26 14.47 -4.28
CA ALA A 317 -9.12 14.89 -3.17
C ALA A 317 -9.27 13.77 -2.13
N GLN A 318 -9.44 12.54 -2.59
CA GLN A 318 -9.74 11.39 -1.72
C GLN A 318 -8.52 10.90 -0.94
N PHE A 319 -7.33 10.86 -1.58
CA PHE A 319 -6.15 10.26 -0.98
C PHE A 319 -5.20 11.30 -0.39
N SER A 320 -4.55 10.90 0.69
CA SER A 320 -3.53 11.68 1.39
C SER A 320 -2.23 11.72 0.59
N ASN A 321 -1.42 12.75 0.85
CA ASN A 321 -0.04 12.86 0.37
C ASN A 321 1.01 12.22 1.29
N LEU A 322 0.61 11.46 2.29
CA LEU A 322 1.45 10.75 3.26
C LEU A 322 2.33 11.63 4.19
N VAL A 323 2.34 12.94 4.02
CA VAL A 323 3.19 13.82 4.85
C VAL A 323 2.86 13.67 6.34
N ASN A 324 1.59 13.48 6.67
CA ASN A 324 1.12 13.30 8.04
C ASN A 324 1.52 11.95 8.69
N MET A 325 2.12 11.02 7.93
CA MET A 325 2.78 9.85 8.53
C MET A 325 4.00 10.24 9.36
N LEU A 326 4.61 11.38 9.06
CA LEU A 326 5.81 11.90 9.70
C LEU A 326 5.43 12.84 10.84
N ASP A 327 6.03 12.66 12.00
CA ASP A 327 5.91 13.56 13.14
C ASP A 327 7.12 14.48 13.21
N PHE A 328 7.03 15.64 12.60
CA PHE A 328 8.13 16.60 12.60
C PHE A 328 8.43 17.24 13.97
N SER A 329 7.58 16.99 14.97
CA SER A 329 7.85 17.38 16.37
C SER A 329 8.68 16.34 17.12
N TYR A 330 8.83 15.14 16.55
CA TYR A 330 9.55 14.03 17.18
C TYR A 330 10.56 13.42 16.20
N HIS A 331 11.83 13.48 16.57
CA HIS A 331 12.92 12.91 15.78
C HIS A 331 13.76 11.96 16.63
N ASP A 332 13.77 10.68 16.25
CA ASP A 332 14.57 9.66 16.93
C ASP A 332 15.36 8.82 15.90
N ALA A 333 16.62 9.14 15.74
CA ALA A 333 17.52 8.47 14.81
C ALA A 333 18.21 7.22 15.41
N ARG A 334 17.83 6.78 16.59
CA ARG A 334 18.37 5.53 17.16
C ARG A 334 18.02 4.36 16.24
N VAL A 335 19.02 3.57 15.90
CA VAL A 335 18.86 2.40 15.05
C VAL A 335 18.02 1.36 15.77
N LEU A 336 16.95 0.89 15.13
CA LEU A 336 16.19 -0.25 15.61
C LEU A 336 17.03 -1.51 15.38
N LYS A 337 17.31 -2.25 16.44
CA LYS A 337 17.88 -3.59 16.30
C LYS A 337 16.78 -4.54 15.87
N LEU A 338 16.85 -5.02 14.63
CA LEU A 338 15.98 -6.07 14.14
C LEU A 338 16.48 -7.44 14.58
N ASP A 339 15.57 -8.38 14.78
CA ASP A 339 15.92 -9.78 14.98
C ASP A 339 16.63 -10.34 13.74
N GLU A 340 17.50 -11.31 13.93
CA GLU A 340 18.15 -11.97 12.81
C GLU A 340 17.13 -12.78 12.01
N VAL A 341 16.95 -12.43 10.75
CA VAL A 341 16.18 -13.20 9.79
C VAL A 341 17.14 -14.13 9.05
N PRO A 342 16.87 -15.43 8.99
CA PRO A 342 17.69 -16.35 8.21
C PRO A 342 17.81 -15.88 6.76
N GLU A 343 19.01 -15.97 6.19
CA GLU A 343 19.19 -15.65 4.78
C GLU A 343 18.26 -16.49 3.90
N ALA A 344 17.70 -15.85 2.87
CA ALA A 344 16.89 -16.55 1.88
C ALA A 344 17.66 -17.72 1.27
N SER A 345 17.01 -18.87 1.20
CA SER A 345 17.65 -20.11 0.72
C SER A 345 18.13 -19.99 -0.72
N LYS A 346 19.32 -20.55 -1.00
CA LYS A 346 19.89 -20.60 -2.33
C LYS A 346 20.27 -22.02 -2.72
N ASP A 347 20.07 -22.31 -3.98
CA ASP A 347 20.59 -23.53 -4.57
C ASP A 347 22.11 -23.51 -4.53
N PRO A 348 22.78 -24.57 -3.98
CA PRO A 348 24.22 -24.57 -3.79
C PRO A 348 25.03 -24.67 -5.10
N ILE A 349 24.40 -25.03 -6.22
CA ILE A 349 25.05 -25.18 -7.52
C ILE A 349 24.88 -23.90 -8.35
N THR A 350 23.64 -23.41 -8.45
CA THR A 350 23.31 -22.27 -9.30
C THR A 350 23.42 -20.91 -8.58
N ASN A 351 23.48 -20.93 -7.24
CA ASN A 351 23.45 -19.76 -6.37
C ASN A 351 22.19 -18.88 -6.54
N GLN A 352 21.13 -19.43 -7.14
CA GLN A 352 19.84 -18.76 -7.26
C GLN A 352 18.99 -18.98 -6.01
N TYR A 353 18.14 -18.01 -5.68
CA TYR A 353 17.18 -18.17 -4.57
C TYR A 353 16.18 -19.28 -4.91
N ASN A 354 15.97 -20.20 -3.96
CA ASN A 354 15.15 -21.40 -4.15
C ASN A 354 14.14 -21.65 -3.01
N GLY A 355 13.80 -20.64 -2.24
CA GLY A 355 12.89 -20.79 -1.09
C GLY A 355 11.53 -21.37 -1.48
N ALA A 356 11.00 -21.03 -2.65
CA ALA A 356 9.76 -21.60 -3.17
C ALA A 356 9.87 -23.12 -3.40
N ASP A 357 10.97 -23.59 -3.99
CA ASP A 357 11.20 -25.02 -4.22
C ASP A 357 11.34 -25.78 -2.90
N VAL A 358 12.10 -25.22 -1.97
CA VAL A 358 12.24 -25.78 -0.61
C VAL A 358 10.89 -25.85 0.10
N CYS A 359 10.06 -24.83 -0.03
CA CYS A 359 8.70 -24.80 0.52
C CYS A 359 7.84 -25.90 -0.12
N ALA A 360 7.83 -26.01 -1.45
CA ALA A 360 7.06 -27.01 -2.17
C ALA A 360 7.46 -28.45 -1.84
N LEU A 361 8.75 -28.70 -1.60
CA LEU A 361 9.25 -30.01 -1.16
C LEU A 361 8.82 -30.35 0.29
N LYS A 362 8.70 -29.33 1.14
CA LYS A 362 8.39 -29.50 2.56
C LYS A 362 6.88 -29.59 2.82
N PHE A 363 6.09 -28.87 2.09
CA PHE A 363 4.65 -28.75 2.28
C PHE A 363 3.88 -29.23 1.05
N ARG A 364 2.79 -29.93 1.29
CA ARG A 364 1.92 -30.40 0.22
C ARG A 364 1.01 -29.29 -0.25
N SER A 365 1.12 -28.90 -1.51
CA SER A 365 0.28 -27.89 -2.14
C SER A 365 -1.12 -28.38 -2.56
N ASP A 366 -1.31 -29.71 -2.59
CA ASP A 366 -2.59 -30.36 -2.94
C ASP A 366 -3.60 -30.43 -1.80
N VAL A 367 -3.19 -30.09 -0.57
CA VAL A 367 -4.07 -30.09 0.61
C VAL A 367 -4.70 -28.72 0.75
N GLN A 368 -6.01 -28.66 0.54
CA GLN A 368 -6.79 -27.44 0.75
C GLN A 368 -7.29 -27.39 2.21
N PRO A 369 -7.28 -26.21 2.85
CA PRO A 369 -7.89 -26.05 4.15
C PRO A 369 -9.41 -26.27 4.08
N THR A 370 -10.00 -26.81 5.13
CA THR A 370 -11.45 -27.00 5.23
C THR A 370 -12.15 -25.66 5.41
N VAL A 371 -13.23 -25.44 4.67
CA VAL A 371 -14.09 -24.24 4.81
C VAL A 371 -15.49 -24.69 5.25
N PRO A 372 -16.08 -24.09 6.32
CA PRO A 372 -15.50 -23.06 7.18
C PRO A 372 -14.37 -23.60 8.06
N TYR A 373 -13.45 -22.71 8.42
CA TYR A 373 -12.39 -23.04 9.37
C TYR A 373 -12.95 -23.36 10.75
N ASN A 374 -12.26 -24.23 11.48
CA ASN A 374 -12.59 -24.45 12.89
C ASN A 374 -12.09 -23.27 13.73
N ASN A 375 -12.96 -22.28 13.96
CA ASN A 375 -12.66 -21.08 14.73
C ASN A 375 -12.79 -21.26 16.24
N THR A 376 -12.95 -22.50 16.74
CA THR A 376 -13.05 -22.76 18.18
C THR A 376 -11.69 -22.70 18.87
N GLU A 377 -10.60 -22.74 18.14
CA GLU A 377 -9.28 -22.62 18.71
C GLU A 377 -9.00 -21.18 19.14
N ALA A 378 -8.68 -20.98 20.40
CA ALA A 378 -8.33 -19.67 20.96
C ALA A 378 -7.19 -18.97 20.21
N GLN A 379 -6.32 -19.73 19.54
CA GLN A 379 -5.22 -19.22 18.74
C GLN A 379 -5.68 -18.56 17.45
N SER A 380 -6.73 -19.07 16.78
CA SER A 380 -7.27 -18.49 15.55
C SER A 380 -8.03 -17.18 15.77
N LEU A 381 -8.46 -16.96 17.03
CA LEU A 381 -9.13 -15.71 17.44
C LEU A 381 -8.19 -14.74 18.14
N ARG A 382 -6.91 -15.06 18.21
CA ARG A 382 -5.92 -14.24 18.88
C ARG A 382 -5.64 -12.98 18.07
N VAL A 383 -6.05 -11.84 18.60
CA VAL A 383 -5.70 -10.52 18.12
C VAL A 383 -4.60 -9.92 19.02
N GLU A 384 -3.74 -9.10 18.46
CA GLU A 384 -2.80 -8.34 19.26
C GLU A 384 -3.55 -7.27 20.07
N LYS A 385 -3.17 -7.14 21.34
CA LYS A 385 -3.78 -6.18 22.25
C LYS A 385 -3.08 -4.84 22.18
N GLY A 386 -3.81 -3.80 22.50
CA GLY A 386 -3.32 -2.45 22.66
C GLY A 386 -3.79 -1.50 21.57
N TYR A 387 -3.38 -0.26 21.71
CA TYR A 387 -3.66 0.85 20.80
C TYR A 387 -2.36 1.58 20.48
N LYS A 388 -2.32 2.17 19.30
CA LYS A 388 -1.21 3.02 18.86
C LYS A 388 -1.68 4.44 18.66
N PRO A 389 -0.79 5.44 18.83
CA PRO A 389 -1.12 6.82 18.48
C PRO A 389 -1.59 6.94 17.04
N VAL A 390 -2.68 7.67 16.82
CA VAL A 390 -3.14 7.99 15.48
C VAL A 390 -2.21 9.03 14.86
N ARG A 391 -1.91 8.84 13.58
CA ARG A 391 -1.22 9.79 12.72
C ARG A 391 -2.14 10.28 11.62
N GLY A 392 -1.98 11.55 11.26
CA GLY A 392 -2.83 12.20 10.26
C GLY A 392 -4.21 12.58 10.79
N ASN A 393 -5.09 12.90 9.87
CA ASN A 393 -6.47 13.23 10.17
C ASN A 393 -7.24 11.96 10.58
N LEU A 394 -8.20 12.13 11.47
CA LEU A 394 -9.07 11.03 11.87
C LEU A 394 -9.97 10.62 10.70
N THR A 395 -10.29 9.33 10.65
CA THR A 395 -11.23 8.73 9.70
C THR A 395 -12.29 7.92 10.43
N GLU A 396 -13.41 7.61 9.78
CA GLU A 396 -14.46 6.81 10.40
C GLU A 396 -14.13 5.32 10.43
N GLY A 397 -14.88 4.55 11.22
CA GLY A 397 -14.82 3.10 11.24
C GLY A 397 -13.84 2.50 12.25
N HIS A 398 -13.00 3.32 12.88
CA HIS A 398 -12.03 2.84 13.87
C HIS A 398 -12.61 2.81 15.28
N TYR A 399 -12.13 1.84 16.08
CA TYR A 399 -12.25 1.90 17.52
C TYR A 399 -11.10 2.76 18.07
N LEU A 400 -11.48 3.87 18.72
CA LEU A 400 -10.54 4.84 19.28
C LEU A 400 -10.65 4.88 20.80
N THR A 401 -9.51 5.19 21.46
CA THR A 401 -9.46 5.64 22.83
C THR A 401 -9.00 7.10 22.87
N PHE A 402 -9.54 7.88 23.78
CA PHE A 402 -9.14 9.28 23.97
C PHE A 402 -8.40 9.37 25.30
N GLU A 403 -7.09 9.61 25.20
CA GLU A 403 -6.21 9.62 26.37
C GLU A 403 -5.44 10.93 26.49
N LYS A 404 -5.30 11.40 27.72
CA LYS A 404 -4.45 12.52 28.06
C LYS A 404 -3.92 12.39 29.48
N ASP A 405 -2.64 12.62 29.70
CA ASP A 405 -1.98 12.65 31.01
C ASP A 405 -2.27 11.40 31.87
N GLY A 406 -2.23 10.22 31.23
CA GLY A 406 -2.46 8.93 31.89
C GLY A 406 -3.93 8.65 32.25
N LYS A 407 -4.85 9.46 31.76
CA LYS A 407 -6.30 9.25 31.91
C LYS A 407 -6.93 9.00 30.57
N ALA A 408 -7.88 8.06 30.51
CA ALA A 408 -8.69 7.74 29.35
C ALA A 408 -10.15 8.18 29.55
N LEU A 409 -10.79 8.60 28.47
CA LEU A 409 -12.23 8.83 28.46
C LEU A 409 -12.93 7.48 28.59
N GLN A 410 -13.88 7.40 29.51
CA GLN A 410 -14.68 6.21 29.79
C GLN A 410 -16.16 6.55 29.76
N HIS A 411 -16.99 5.64 29.29
CA HIS A 411 -18.43 5.78 29.33
C HIS A 411 -19.07 4.69 30.20
N THR A 412 -20.14 5.06 30.87
CA THR A 412 -21.12 4.16 31.46
C THR A 412 -22.44 4.32 30.68
N GLU A 413 -23.50 3.63 31.06
CA GLU A 413 -24.79 3.73 30.37
C GLU A 413 -25.29 5.18 30.16
N HIS A 414 -24.93 6.09 31.06
CA HIS A 414 -25.50 7.46 31.04
C HIS A 414 -24.46 8.58 31.14
N LYS A 415 -23.18 8.30 31.40
CA LYS A 415 -22.20 9.35 31.73
C LYS A 415 -20.84 9.08 31.12
N LEU A 416 -20.17 10.18 30.78
CA LEU A 416 -18.74 10.21 30.51
C LEU A 416 -17.97 10.48 31.80
N SER A 417 -16.85 9.80 31.96
CA SER A 417 -15.91 9.96 33.07
C SER A 417 -14.47 9.81 32.60
N LEU A 418 -13.52 10.12 33.49
CA LEU A 418 -12.11 9.86 33.24
C LEU A 418 -11.66 8.73 34.16
N ALA A 419 -11.09 7.69 33.60
CA ALA A 419 -10.46 6.59 34.30
C ALA A 419 -8.95 6.57 34.06
N LYS A 420 -8.21 5.75 34.79
CA LYS A 420 -6.79 5.52 34.51
C LYS A 420 -6.67 4.85 33.15
N ALA A 421 -5.81 5.40 32.28
CA ALA A 421 -5.50 4.78 31.00
C ALA A 421 -4.92 3.37 31.22
N CYS A 422 -5.39 2.42 30.42
CA CYS A 422 -4.98 1.03 30.50
C CYS A 422 -4.33 0.61 29.17
N ASN A 423 -3.13 0.07 29.21
CA ASN A 423 -2.42 -0.37 28.00
C ASN A 423 -3.10 -1.51 27.28
N ASP A 424 -3.90 -2.31 27.95
CA ASP A 424 -4.61 -3.43 27.34
C ASP A 424 -5.88 -3.02 26.58
N HIS A 425 -6.46 -1.87 26.94
CA HIS A 425 -7.68 -1.31 26.33
C HIS A 425 -8.80 -2.32 26.03
N ASP A 426 -8.84 -3.41 26.79
CA ASP A 426 -9.87 -4.45 26.66
C ASP A 426 -11.25 -3.97 27.12
N GLY A 427 -11.30 -2.88 27.87
CA GLY A 427 -12.54 -2.26 28.33
C GLY A 427 -13.35 -1.71 27.18
N LYS A 428 -14.51 -2.31 26.90
CA LYS A 428 -15.45 -1.79 25.89
C LYS A 428 -15.95 -0.39 26.21
N ASP A 429 -15.92 -0.03 27.48
CA ASP A 429 -16.33 1.25 28.04
C ASP A 429 -15.36 2.41 27.77
N MET A 430 -14.15 2.12 27.26
CA MET A 430 -13.17 3.13 26.80
C MET A 430 -13.08 3.26 25.28
N ARG A 431 -13.92 2.54 24.54
CA ARG A 431 -13.91 2.52 23.08
C ARG A 431 -14.99 3.41 22.51
N PHE A 432 -14.57 4.24 21.54
CA PHE A 432 -15.45 5.14 20.82
C PHE A 432 -15.30 4.92 19.31
N VAL A 433 -16.31 5.30 18.55
CA VAL A 433 -16.31 5.24 17.08
C VAL A 433 -16.63 6.61 16.53
N LEU A 434 -15.93 7.00 15.49
CA LEU A 434 -16.21 8.23 14.72
C LEU A 434 -17.10 7.91 13.54
N TRP A 435 -18.05 8.82 13.28
CA TRP A 435 -18.96 8.79 12.15
C TRP A 435 -18.81 10.06 11.37
N TRP A 436 -18.25 9.96 10.18
CA TRP A 436 -17.97 11.12 9.35
C TRP A 436 -19.26 11.85 8.92
N GLN A 437 -19.21 13.17 8.98
CA GLN A 437 -20.31 14.07 8.63
C GLN A 437 -19.84 15.21 7.74
N GLY A 438 -18.63 15.14 7.20
CA GLY A 438 -18.07 16.16 6.32
C GLY A 438 -18.79 16.24 4.98
N LYS A 439 -18.50 17.28 4.22
CA LYS A 439 -18.95 17.45 2.84
C LYS A 439 -17.87 17.05 1.84
N GLU A 440 -16.63 17.33 2.18
CA GLU A 440 -15.46 16.99 1.38
C GLU A 440 -14.66 15.84 2.05
N PRO A 441 -14.00 14.97 1.30
CA PRO A 441 -13.33 13.78 1.83
C PRO A 441 -12.35 14.03 2.99
N LYS A 442 -11.75 15.21 3.06
CA LYS A 442 -10.77 15.61 4.10
C LYS A 442 -11.35 16.45 5.24
N ASP A 443 -12.65 16.63 5.28
CA ASP A 443 -13.29 17.35 6.39
C ASP A 443 -13.22 16.56 7.69
N ASN A 444 -12.71 17.17 8.75
CA ASN A 444 -12.63 16.61 10.08
C ASN A 444 -13.89 16.89 10.92
N VAL A 445 -15.05 16.46 10.42
CA VAL A 445 -16.34 16.63 11.09
C VAL A 445 -16.95 15.26 11.38
N PHE A 446 -17.10 14.94 12.64
CA PHE A 446 -17.57 13.62 13.08
C PHE A 446 -18.62 13.71 14.17
N TYR A 447 -19.54 12.75 14.20
CA TYR A 447 -20.20 12.32 15.43
C TYR A 447 -19.33 11.29 16.13
N ILE A 448 -19.30 11.35 17.44
CA ILE A 448 -18.59 10.38 18.30
C ILE A 448 -19.65 9.56 19.02
N SER A 449 -19.52 8.24 18.94
CA SER A 449 -20.40 7.33 19.69
C SER A 449 -19.60 6.35 20.53
N THR A 450 -20.27 5.72 21.48
CA THR A 450 -19.78 4.50 22.14
C THR A 450 -19.63 3.37 21.12
N ALA A 451 -18.77 2.41 21.39
CA ALA A 451 -18.51 1.28 20.51
C ALA A 451 -19.54 0.14 20.65
N ASP A 452 -20.55 0.29 21.50
CA ASP A 452 -21.61 -0.71 21.64
C ASP A 452 -22.45 -0.78 20.36
N LYS A 453 -22.62 -2.00 19.83
CA LYS A 453 -23.39 -2.22 18.60
C LYS A 453 -24.90 -2.25 18.85
N HIS A 454 -25.32 -2.60 20.07
CA HIS A 454 -26.72 -2.82 20.44
C HIS A 454 -27.32 -1.61 21.14
N ASP A 455 -26.53 -0.88 21.94
CA ASP A 455 -26.96 0.30 22.68
C ASP A 455 -25.99 1.46 22.44
N ARG A 456 -25.90 1.87 21.19
CA ARG A 456 -25.02 2.98 20.75
C ARG A 456 -25.52 4.31 21.30
N LYS A 457 -24.66 4.99 22.06
CA LYS A 457 -24.90 6.37 22.53
C LYS A 457 -23.96 7.34 21.84
N TYR A 458 -24.42 8.52 21.53
CA TYR A 458 -23.67 9.60 20.93
C TYR A 458 -23.27 10.63 21.98
N ILE A 459 -22.09 11.24 21.83
CA ILE A 459 -21.63 12.33 22.68
C ILE A 459 -22.26 13.62 22.19
N ALA A 460 -23.12 14.23 22.99
CA ALA A 460 -23.68 15.55 22.74
C ALA A 460 -22.68 16.66 23.06
N SER A 461 -22.94 17.89 22.57
CA SER A 461 -22.13 19.06 22.88
C SER A 461 -22.11 19.41 24.39
N SER A 462 -23.09 18.94 25.16
CA SER A 462 -23.12 19.02 26.62
C SER A 462 -22.18 18.00 27.31
N LEU A 463 -21.49 17.15 26.56
CA LEU A 463 -20.71 16.01 27.05
C LEU A 463 -21.58 14.92 27.74
N GLU A 464 -22.85 14.87 27.43
CA GLU A 464 -23.74 13.81 27.86
C GLU A 464 -23.88 12.75 26.76
N LEU A 465 -24.28 11.54 27.16
CA LEU A 465 -24.58 10.44 26.23
C LEU A 465 -26.06 10.47 25.86
N THR A 466 -26.35 10.50 24.58
CA THR A 466 -27.74 10.55 24.05
C THR A 466 -27.97 9.41 23.05
N SER A 467 -29.18 8.90 22.97
CA SER A 467 -29.63 8.17 21.78
C SER A 467 -29.80 9.20 20.65
N LYS A 468 -29.31 8.89 19.48
CA LYS A 468 -29.38 9.80 18.31
C LYS A 468 -30.80 10.19 18.00
#